data_59c3ec4bd6eba55aeed043b762ebf07a
#
_entry.id   59c3ec4bd6eba55aeed043b762ebf07a
#
_cell.length_a   1.000
_cell.length_b   1.000
_cell.length_c   1.000
_cell.angle_alpha   90.00
_cell.angle_beta   90.00
_cell.angle_gamma   90.00
#
_symmetry.space_group_name_H-M   'P 1'
#
loop_
_entity.id
_entity.type
_entity.pdbx_description
1 polymer ?
#
loop_
_entity_poly.entity_id
_entity_poly.type
_entity_poly.pdbx_seq_one_letter_code
_entity_poly.pdbx_strand_id
1 'polypeptide(L)'
;EDASDRTISMEKYGDTPVKRLSKFGLLNRKSILAHCIHLDEEDRKIIADSGAAVVYNFDSNLNNQVGLPQLAKLPQSVPVLCGTDGMNAKPHSTFRNLFLFGRHQGMSFGDAIALVKKSYFDQITFARHYFHDFPTLQQGSRADLIVWDYIPPTPFDQNTFWGHYLYGVLERNIHTVIQNGNLLMDHSRIQFPQDIYFNSIAVQGARLKQSFEKES
;
A
#
# COMPACT_ATOMS: atom_id res chain seq x y z
N GLU A 1 3.31 -6.13 -13.79
CA GLU A 1 3.60 -4.68 -13.71
C GLU A 1 3.61 -4.07 -15.09
N ASP A 2 4.55 -4.43 -15.93
CA ASP A 2 4.80 -3.89 -17.26
C ASP A 2 3.88 -4.48 -18.34
N ALA A 3 3.65 -3.74 -19.44
CA ALA A 3 2.87 -4.24 -20.57
C ALA A 3 3.54 -5.44 -21.26
N SER A 4 4.87 -5.52 -21.23
CA SER A 4 5.65 -6.65 -21.76
C SER A 4 5.35 -7.96 -21.04
N ASP A 5 5.07 -7.96 -19.74
CA ASP A 5 4.68 -9.15 -18.97
C ASP A 5 3.44 -9.81 -19.60
N ARG A 6 2.46 -8.96 -19.94
CA ARG A 6 1.23 -9.43 -20.58
C ARG A 6 1.50 -9.93 -22.00
N THR A 7 2.25 -9.15 -22.80
CA THR A 7 2.58 -9.50 -24.19
C THR A 7 3.31 -10.84 -24.26
N ILE A 8 4.38 -11.01 -23.50
CA ILE A 8 5.17 -12.25 -23.45
C ILE A 8 4.30 -13.44 -22.98
N SER A 9 3.43 -13.21 -21.98
CA SER A 9 2.55 -14.29 -21.52
C SER A 9 1.56 -14.75 -22.58
N MET A 10 0.97 -13.80 -23.32
CA MET A 10 0.07 -14.10 -24.43
C MET A 10 0.77 -14.82 -25.58
N GLU A 11 1.96 -14.36 -25.98
CA GLU A 11 2.74 -14.95 -27.06
C GLU A 11 3.18 -16.38 -26.74
N LYS A 12 3.66 -16.63 -25.52
CA LYS A 12 4.20 -17.93 -25.13
C LYS A 12 3.16 -18.96 -24.74
N TYR A 13 2.04 -18.51 -24.15
CA TYR A 13 1.10 -19.40 -23.48
C TYR A 13 -0.36 -19.20 -23.90
N GLY A 14 -0.67 -18.19 -24.71
CA GLY A 14 -2.03 -17.86 -25.14
C GLY A 14 -2.94 -17.31 -24.04
N ASP A 15 -2.38 -17.03 -22.87
CA ASP A 15 -3.12 -16.57 -21.69
C ASP A 15 -2.45 -15.36 -21.05
N THR A 16 -3.26 -14.50 -20.40
CA THR A 16 -2.73 -13.44 -19.54
C THR A 16 -2.06 -14.01 -18.28
N PRO A 17 -1.17 -13.26 -17.61
CA PRO A 17 -0.61 -13.70 -16.34
C PRO A 17 -1.66 -14.08 -15.30
N VAL A 18 -2.76 -13.32 -15.20
CA VAL A 18 -3.86 -13.60 -14.26
C VAL A 18 -4.57 -14.92 -14.59
N LYS A 19 -4.89 -15.15 -15.85
CA LYS A 19 -5.51 -16.43 -16.31
C LYS A 19 -4.61 -17.63 -15.98
N ARG A 20 -3.32 -17.50 -16.21
CA ARG A 20 -2.35 -18.54 -15.89
C ARG A 20 -2.30 -18.84 -14.40
N LEU A 21 -2.20 -17.82 -13.56
CA LEU A 21 -2.23 -17.99 -12.10
C LEU A 21 -3.53 -18.69 -11.65
N SER A 22 -4.66 -18.32 -12.24
CA SER A 22 -5.95 -18.96 -11.97
C SER A 22 -5.96 -20.43 -12.37
N LYS A 23 -5.49 -20.78 -13.58
CA LYS A 23 -5.40 -22.16 -14.07
C LYS A 23 -4.53 -23.06 -13.18
N PHE A 24 -3.49 -22.49 -12.57
CA PHE A 24 -2.63 -23.22 -11.63
C PHE A 24 -3.18 -23.22 -10.18
N GLY A 25 -4.36 -22.67 -9.92
CA GLY A 25 -4.97 -22.65 -8.59
C GLY A 25 -4.24 -21.75 -7.59
N LEU A 26 -3.46 -20.76 -8.08
CA LEU A 26 -2.64 -19.88 -7.25
C LEU A 26 -3.39 -18.64 -6.75
N LEU A 27 -4.62 -18.41 -7.23
CA LEU A 27 -5.44 -17.28 -6.81
C LEU A 27 -6.46 -17.71 -5.75
N ASN A 28 -6.41 -17.06 -4.59
CA ASN A 28 -7.35 -17.26 -3.50
C ASN A 28 -7.32 -16.04 -2.56
N ARG A 29 -8.13 -16.06 -1.48
CA ARG A 29 -8.25 -14.95 -0.50
C ARG A 29 -6.96 -14.58 0.23
N LYS A 30 -5.90 -15.37 0.12
CA LYS A 30 -4.58 -15.09 0.70
C LYS A 30 -3.59 -14.58 -0.36
N SER A 31 -3.99 -14.52 -1.63
CA SER A 31 -3.13 -14.04 -2.72
C SER A 31 -3.12 -12.52 -2.76
N ILE A 32 -1.94 -11.95 -2.98
CA ILE A 32 -1.73 -10.53 -3.26
C ILE A 32 -1.19 -10.39 -4.67
N LEU A 33 -1.86 -9.59 -5.48
CA LEU A 33 -1.44 -9.25 -6.84
C LEU A 33 -0.91 -7.81 -6.84
N ALA A 34 0.40 -7.67 -7.05
CA ALA A 34 1.03 -6.36 -7.10
C ALA A 34 0.76 -5.64 -8.42
N HIS A 35 0.69 -4.31 -8.37
CA HIS A 35 0.56 -3.38 -9.49
C HIS A 35 -0.75 -3.46 -10.27
N CYS A 36 -1.09 -4.57 -10.89
CA CYS A 36 -2.34 -4.81 -11.61
C CYS A 36 -2.74 -3.70 -12.61
N ILE A 37 -1.76 -3.20 -13.40
CA ILE A 37 -1.94 -2.06 -14.29
C ILE A 37 -2.65 -2.49 -15.58
N HIS A 38 -2.13 -3.54 -16.24
CA HIS A 38 -2.53 -3.96 -17.57
C HIS A 38 -3.55 -5.12 -17.55
N LEU A 39 -4.65 -4.94 -16.81
CA LEU A 39 -5.74 -5.92 -16.70
C LEU A 39 -6.81 -5.66 -17.77
N ASP A 40 -7.30 -6.74 -18.42
CA ASP A 40 -8.54 -6.69 -19.17
C ASP A 40 -9.78 -6.97 -18.27
N GLU A 41 -10.96 -7.00 -18.85
CA GLU A 41 -12.20 -7.24 -18.12
C GLU A 41 -12.27 -8.66 -17.54
N GLU A 42 -11.78 -9.66 -18.28
CA GLU A 42 -11.76 -11.04 -17.82
C GLU A 42 -10.77 -11.24 -16.67
N ASP A 43 -9.58 -10.62 -16.74
CA ASP A 43 -8.62 -10.62 -15.64
C ASP A 43 -9.23 -10.06 -14.35
N ARG A 44 -9.95 -8.92 -14.45
CA ARG A 44 -10.62 -8.30 -13.29
C ARG A 44 -11.70 -9.20 -12.70
N LYS A 45 -12.46 -9.90 -13.57
CA LYS A 45 -13.47 -10.87 -13.13
C LYS A 45 -12.82 -12.05 -12.41
N ILE A 46 -11.75 -12.63 -12.95
CA ILE A 46 -11.01 -13.73 -12.33
C ILE A 46 -10.49 -13.31 -10.95
N ILE A 47 -9.92 -12.11 -10.81
CA ILE A 47 -9.43 -11.58 -9.53
C ILE A 47 -10.60 -11.47 -8.54
N ALA A 48 -11.72 -10.90 -8.96
CA ALA A 48 -12.90 -10.74 -8.12
C ALA A 48 -13.47 -12.10 -7.64
N ASP A 49 -13.58 -13.08 -8.54
CA ASP A 49 -14.10 -14.41 -8.23
C ASP A 49 -13.16 -15.21 -7.30
N SER A 50 -11.86 -14.96 -7.38
CA SER A 50 -10.85 -15.63 -6.54
C SER A 50 -10.80 -15.09 -5.10
N GLY A 51 -11.24 -13.87 -4.87
CA GLY A 51 -11.10 -13.14 -3.61
C GLY A 51 -9.67 -12.67 -3.32
N ALA A 52 -8.76 -12.72 -4.31
CA ALA A 52 -7.41 -12.19 -4.19
C ALA A 52 -7.43 -10.67 -4.01
N ALA A 53 -6.47 -10.14 -3.24
CA ALA A 53 -6.29 -8.71 -3.07
C ALA A 53 -5.36 -8.13 -4.14
N VAL A 54 -5.62 -6.88 -4.52
CA VAL A 54 -4.73 -6.09 -5.37
C VAL A 54 -3.98 -5.08 -4.51
N VAL A 55 -2.66 -4.97 -4.67
CA VAL A 55 -1.87 -3.93 -4.02
C VAL A 55 -1.32 -2.95 -5.06
N TYR A 56 -1.61 -1.67 -4.87
CA TYR A 56 -1.15 -0.60 -5.74
C TYR A 56 0.09 0.08 -5.17
N ASN A 57 1.14 0.18 -6.00
CA ASN A 57 2.44 0.77 -5.68
C ASN A 57 2.65 2.01 -6.56
N PHE A 58 1.93 3.09 -6.27
CA PHE A 58 1.85 4.25 -7.16
C PHE A 58 3.21 4.90 -7.43
N ASP A 59 4.04 5.10 -6.41
CA ASP A 59 5.34 5.75 -6.55
C ASP A 59 6.28 4.91 -7.43
N SER A 60 6.27 3.58 -7.25
CA SER A 60 7.03 2.65 -8.09
C SER A 60 6.54 2.67 -9.53
N ASN A 61 5.23 2.57 -9.74
CA ASN A 61 4.63 2.59 -11.07
C ASN A 61 5.00 3.85 -11.85
N LEU A 62 4.99 5.01 -11.19
CA LEU A 62 5.37 6.29 -11.80
C LEU A 62 6.87 6.37 -12.08
N ASN A 63 7.70 5.92 -11.12
CA ASN A 63 9.16 5.91 -11.28
C ASN A 63 9.59 5.03 -12.46
N ASN A 64 8.95 3.88 -12.60
CA ASN A 64 9.26 2.90 -13.64
C ASN A 64 8.55 3.17 -14.98
N GLN A 65 7.70 4.20 -15.05
CA GLN A 65 6.95 4.60 -16.24
C GLN A 65 6.05 3.50 -16.82
N VAL A 66 5.60 2.56 -15.99
CA VAL A 66 4.78 1.41 -16.41
C VAL A 66 3.29 1.73 -16.51
N GLY A 67 2.90 2.94 -16.14
CA GLY A 67 1.52 3.43 -16.18
C GLY A 67 0.82 3.36 -14.82
N LEU A 68 -0.50 3.58 -14.85
CA LEU A 68 -1.35 3.60 -13.65
C LEU A 68 -2.52 2.63 -13.80
N PRO A 69 -2.95 1.96 -12.73
CA PRO A 69 -4.10 1.07 -12.74
C PRO A 69 -5.39 1.84 -13.02
N GLN A 70 -6.33 1.20 -13.73
CA GLN A 70 -7.65 1.77 -14.01
C GLN A 70 -8.57 1.58 -12.80
N LEU A 71 -8.50 2.49 -11.83
CA LEU A 71 -9.14 2.36 -10.52
C LEU A 71 -10.65 2.16 -10.61
N ALA A 72 -11.34 2.93 -11.46
CA ALA A 72 -12.79 2.87 -11.62
C ALA A 72 -13.30 1.56 -12.25
N LYS A 73 -12.43 0.79 -12.89
CA LYS A 73 -12.81 -0.47 -13.55
C LYS A 73 -12.63 -1.70 -12.65
N LEU A 74 -11.99 -1.55 -11.50
CA LEU A 74 -11.83 -2.67 -10.59
C LEU A 74 -13.16 -2.97 -9.89
N PRO A 75 -13.65 -4.22 -9.88
CA PRO A 75 -14.86 -4.58 -9.17
C PRO A 75 -14.79 -4.22 -7.69
N GLN A 76 -15.87 -3.70 -7.13
CA GLN A 76 -15.98 -3.27 -5.72
C GLN A 76 -15.69 -4.39 -4.72
N SER A 77 -15.90 -5.65 -5.12
CA SER A 77 -15.63 -6.83 -4.30
C SER A 77 -14.15 -7.13 -4.12
N VAL A 78 -13.28 -6.59 -4.99
CA VAL A 78 -11.83 -6.84 -4.91
C VAL A 78 -11.24 -6.01 -3.77
N PRO A 79 -10.55 -6.64 -2.80
CA PRO A 79 -9.82 -5.89 -1.78
C PRO A 79 -8.70 -5.06 -2.41
N VAL A 80 -8.64 -3.77 -2.06
CA VAL A 80 -7.63 -2.83 -2.55
C VAL A 80 -6.67 -2.50 -1.42
N LEU A 81 -5.41 -2.83 -1.60
CA LEU A 81 -4.32 -2.52 -0.67
C LEU A 81 -3.43 -1.43 -1.28
N CYS A 82 -2.75 -0.69 -0.43
CA CYS A 82 -1.72 0.26 -0.83
C CYS A 82 -0.36 -0.25 -0.36
N GLY A 83 0.60 -0.24 -1.26
CA GLY A 83 1.97 -0.65 -1.01
C GLY A 83 2.97 0.43 -1.42
N THR A 84 4.20 0.25 -1.03
CA THR A 84 5.31 1.17 -1.32
C THR A 84 6.29 0.60 -2.34
N ASP A 85 6.24 -0.73 -2.56
CA ASP A 85 7.33 -1.40 -3.25
C ASP A 85 8.69 -1.10 -2.56
N GLY A 86 9.79 -1.14 -3.29
CA GLY A 86 11.11 -0.78 -2.79
C GLY A 86 11.42 0.73 -2.82
N MET A 87 10.50 1.58 -3.28
CA MET A 87 10.79 2.96 -3.66
C MET A 87 10.41 4.01 -2.62
N ASN A 88 9.46 3.75 -1.71
CA ASN A 88 8.93 4.77 -0.83
C ASN A 88 9.09 4.41 0.66
N ALA A 89 9.73 5.30 1.39
CA ALA A 89 9.88 5.20 2.85
C ALA A 89 8.67 5.76 3.63
N LYS A 90 7.64 6.30 2.95
CA LYS A 90 6.45 6.89 3.58
C LYS A 90 5.17 6.10 3.24
N PRO A 91 4.92 4.95 3.89
CA PRO A 91 3.77 4.09 3.56
C PRO A 91 2.42 4.80 3.66
N HIS A 92 2.27 5.76 4.57
CA HIS A 92 1.04 6.51 4.76
C HIS A 92 0.70 7.44 3.58
N SER A 93 1.68 7.90 2.79
CA SER A 93 1.44 8.74 1.61
C SER A 93 0.68 8.00 0.49
N THR A 94 0.69 6.67 0.50
CA THR A 94 0.02 5.85 -0.52
C THR A 94 -1.50 6.06 -0.55
N PHE A 95 -2.13 6.36 0.58
CA PHE A 95 -3.56 6.72 0.62
C PHE A 95 -3.85 8.04 -0.08
N ARG A 96 -2.96 9.02 0.07
CA ARG A 96 -3.09 10.29 -0.65
C ARG A 96 -2.90 10.07 -2.14
N ASN A 97 -1.94 9.24 -2.55
CA ASN A 97 -1.75 8.88 -3.94
C ASN A 97 -3.00 8.18 -4.51
N LEU A 98 -3.57 7.22 -3.80
CA LEU A 98 -4.82 6.56 -4.20
C LEU A 98 -5.95 7.57 -4.45
N PHE A 99 -6.12 8.54 -3.53
CA PHE A 99 -7.09 9.62 -3.68
C PHE A 99 -6.81 10.48 -4.93
N LEU A 100 -5.59 10.99 -5.06
CA LEU A 100 -5.23 11.90 -6.15
C LEU A 100 -5.32 11.24 -7.52
N PHE A 101 -4.90 9.98 -7.65
CA PHE A 101 -5.03 9.24 -8.91
C PHE A 101 -6.48 8.89 -9.23
N GLY A 102 -7.31 8.58 -8.23
CA GLY A 102 -8.76 8.46 -8.43
C GLY A 102 -9.34 9.76 -9.00
N ARG A 103 -8.99 10.90 -8.42
CA ARG A 103 -9.40 12.22 -8.92
C ARG A 103 -8.89 12.51 -10.35
N HIS A 104 -7.63 12.17 -10.61
CA HIS A 104 -7.03 12.33 -11.95
C HIS A 104 -7.76 11.49 -13.01
N GLN A 105 -8.25 10.32 -12.66
CA GLN A 105 -9.02 9.44 -13.53
C GLN A 105 -10.52 9.81 -13.64
N GLY A 106 -10.93 10.96 -13.12
CA GLY A 106 -12.29 11.47 -13.25
C GLY A 106 -13.27 11.00 -12.18
N MET A 107 -12.84 10.29 -11.14
CA MET A 107 -13.72 9.96 -10.02
C MET A 107 -14.20 11.22 -9.33
N SER A 108 -15.45 11.24 -8.85
CA SER A 108 -15.94 12.34 -8.01
C SER A 108 -15.13 12.42 -6.71
N PHE A 109 -15.18 13.57 -6.02
CA PHE A 109 -14.51 13.70 -4.72
C PHE A 109 -15.02 12.63 -3.73
N GLY A 110 -16.32 12.41 -3.69
CA GLY A 110 -16.95 11.41 -2.83
C GLY A 110 -16.50 9.99 -3.15
N ASP A 111 -16.43 9.61 -4.43
CA ASP A 111 -15.98 8.28 -4.84
C ASP A 111 -14.52 8.04 -4.54
N ALA A 112 -13.66 9.04 -4.73
CA ALA A 112 -12.25 8.94 -4.39
C ALA A 112 -12.03 8.78 -2.86
N ILE A 113 -12.80 9.51 -2.03
CA ILE A 113 -12.81 9.31 -0.57
C ILE A 113 -13.34 7.91 -0.21
N ALA A 114 -14.40 7.45 -0.85
CA ALA A 114 -14.96 6.12 -0.61
C ALA A 114 -13.92 5.01 -0.94
N LEU A 115 -13.16 5.17 -2.02
CA LEU A 115 -12.09 4.27 -2.38
C LEU A 115 -10.96 4.24 -1.33
N VAL A 116 -10.56 5.39 -0.81
CA VAL A 116 -9.56 5.46 0.29
C VAL A 116 -10.07 4.76 1.55
N LYS A 117 -11.33 5.04 1.94
CA LYS A 117 -11.97 4.36 3.09
C LYS A 117 -11.97 2.85 2.89
N LYS A 118 -12.42 2.40 1.70
CA LYS A 118 -12.43 0.99 1.35
C LYS A 118 -11.03 0.38 1.49
N SER A 119 -10.03 0.97 0.87
CA SER A 119 -8.64 0.48 0.93
C SER A 119 -8.10 0.42 2.37
N TYR A 120 -8.41 1.41 3.20
CA TYR A 120 -8.02 1.41 4.62
C TYR A 120 -8.59 0.20 5.36
N PHE A 121 -9.88 -0.09 5.20
CA PHE A 121 -10.53 -1.22 5.86
C PHE A 121 -10.17 -2.56 5.21
N ASP A 122 -9.96 -2.62 3.91
CA ASP A 122 -9.49 -3.81 3.20
C ASP A 122 -8.14 -4.25 3.74
N GLN A 123 -7.19 -3.33 3.97
CA GLN A 123 -5.87 -3.65 4.54
C GLN A 123 -5.98 -4.24 5.94
N ILE A 124 -6.82 -3.68 6.80
CA ILE A 124 -7.07 -4.21 8.14
C ILE A 124 -7.67 -5.62 8.06
N THR A 125 -8.67 -5.79 7.21
CA THR A 125 -9.35 -7.08 7.01
C THR A 125 -8.38 -8.12 6.46
N PHE A 126 -7.57 -7.74 5.48
CA PHE A 126 -6.56 -8.62 4.89
C PHE A 126 -5.49 -9.02 5.91
N ALA A 127 -4.97 -8.06 6.69
CA ALA A 127 -3.96 -8.31 7.72
C ALA A 127 -4.46 -9.31 8.79
N ARG A 128 -5.74 -9.27 9.14
CA ARG A 128 -6.35 -10.21 10.10
C ARG A 128 -6.39 -11.68 9.63
N HIS A 129 -6.24 -11.93 8.33
CA HIS A 129 -6.08 -13.31 7.84
C HIS A 129 -4.76 -13.94 8.28
N TYR A 130 -3.75 -13.11 8.62
CA TYR A 130 -2.41 -13.56 9.00
C TYR A 130 -2.10 -13.29 10.47
N PHE A 131 -2.65 -12.20 11.01
CA PHE A 131 -2.38 -11.71 12.37
C PHE A 131 -3.68 -11.73 13.16
N HIS A 132 -3.93 -12.81 13.90
CA HIS A 132 -5.18 -13.01 14.65
C HIS A 132 -5.41 -11.97 15.76
N ASP A 133 -4.32 -11.43 16.32
CA ASP A 133 -4.32 -10.41 17.37
C ASP A 133 -4.11 -8.99 16.81
N PHE A 134 -4.51 -8.77 15.55
CA PHE A 134 -4.34 -7.46 14.91
C PHE A 134 -4.98 -6.36 15.75
N PRO A 135 -4.21 -5.30 16.13
CA PRO A 135 -4.64 -4.32 17.11
C PRO A 135 -5.82 -3.48 16.62
N THR A 136 -6.63 -3.03 17.58
CA THR A 136 -7.74 -2.10 17.36
C THR A 136 -7.69 -1.01 18.42
N LEU A 137 -8.29 0.15 18.15
CA LEU A 137 -8.40 1.23 19.12
C LEU A 137 -9.57 0.97 20.08
N GLN A 138 -9.43 -0.08 20.92
CA GLN A 138 -10.43 -0.51 21.89
C GLN A 138 -9.75 -0.92 23.20
N GLN A 139 -10.46 -0.76 24.30
CA GLN A 139 -9.98 -1.24 25.62
C GLN A 139 -9.72 -2.73 25.59
N GLY A 140 -8.56 -3.16 26.10
CA GLY A 140 -8.13 -4.55 26.12
C GLY A 140 -7.41 -5.02 24.84
N SER A 141 -7.35 -4.19 23.80
CA SER A 141 -6.55 -4.48 22.61
C SER A 141 -5.06 -4.20 22.87
N ARG A 142 -4.20 -4.88 22.12
CA ARG A 142 -2.76 -4.58 22.11
C ARG A 142 -2.53 -3.11 21.73
N ALA A 143 -1.67 -2.43 22.46
CA ALA A 143 -1.35 -1.03 22.22
C ALA A 143 -0.32 -0.89 21.09
N ASP A 144 -0.80 -0.84 19.84
CA ASP A 144 -0.04 -0.43 18.66
C ASP A 144 -0.67 0.89 18.17
N LEU A 145 -0.02 2.01 18.46
CA LEU A 145 -0.59 3.34 18.30
C LEU A 145 0.38 4.28 17.60
N ILE A 146 -0.16 5.15 16.77
CA ILE A 146 0.56 6.28 16.17
C ILE A 146 -0.16 7.56 16.58
N VAL A 147 0.59 8.51 17.17
CA VAL A 147 0.11 9.85 17.47
C VAL A 147 0.75 10.82 16.48
N TRP A 148 -0.08 11.60 15.81
CA TRP A 148 0.35 12.60 14.84
C TRP A 148 0.41 13.99 15.47
N ASP A 149 1.40 14.77 15.07
CA ASP A 149 1.51 16.19 15.45
C ASP A 149 0.59 17.02 14.56
N TYR A 150 -0.72 16.93 14.83
CA TYR A 150 -1.74 17.59 14.04
C TYR A 150 -2.78 18.29 14.91
N ILE A 151 -2.94 19.58 14.65
CA ILE A 151 -4.01 20.41 15.25
C ILE A 151 -5.00 20.74 14.13
N PRO A 152 -6.26 20.27 14.21
CA PRO A 152 -7.26 20.55 13.19
C PRO A 152 -7.60 22.04 13.12
N PRO A 153 -7.53 22.69 11.93
CA PRO A 153 -7.90 24.09 11.77
C PRO A 153 -9.41 24.33 11.67
N THR A 154 -10.18 23.26 11.50
CA THR A 154 -11.66 23.27 11.40
C THR A 154 -12.23 22.14 12.25
N PRO A 155 -13.57 22.07 12.49
CA PRO A 155 -14.15 20.99 13.28
C PRO A 155 -13.69 19.61 12.81
N PHE A 156 -13.31 18.77 13.78
CA PHE A 156 -12.79 17.42 13.55
C PHE A 156 -13.79 16.39 14.09
N ASP A 157 -14.52 15.79 13.17
CA ASP A 157 -15.56 14.80 13.48
C ASP A 157 -15.60 13.68 12.41
N GLN A 158 -16.53 12.74 12.55
CA GLN A 158 -16.67 11.61 11.62
C GLN A 158 -16.93 12.03 10.16
N ASN A 159 -17.48 13.21 9.91
CA ASN A 159 -17.79 13.70 8.55
C ASN A 159 -16.57 14.40 7.92
N THR A 160 -15.73 15.01 8.75
CA THR A 160 -14.55 15.77 8.32
C THR A 160 -13.25 14.98 8.42
N PHE A 161 -13.22 13.86 9.15
CA PHE A 161 -12.04 13.05 9.44
C PHE A 161 -11.20 12.75 8.19
N TRP A 162 -11.80 12.25 7.11
CA TRP A 162 -11.04 11.83 5.94
C TRP A 162 -10.43 13.00 5.16
N GLY A 163 -11.09 14.16 5.19
CA GLY A 163 -10.50 15.40 4.67
C GLY A 163 -9.28 15.82 5.48
N HIS A 164 -9.41 15.86 6.80
CA HIS A 164 -8.29 16.14 7.69
C HIS A 164 -7.16 15.11 7.56
N TYR A 165 -7.50 13.83 7.45
CA TYR A 165 -6.54 12.77 7.27
C TYR A 165 -5.69 12.97 6.01
N LEU A 166 -6.33 13.14 4.84
CA LEU A 166 -5.64 13.24 3.54
C LEU A 166 -4.89 14.56 3.35
N TYR A 167 -5.44 15.67 3.85
CA TYR A 167 -4.87 17.02 3.59
C TYR A 167 -4.17 17.63 4.79
N GLY A 168 -4.22 17.00 5.94
CA GLY A 168 -3.64 17.50 7.17
C GLY A 168 -2.74 16.49 7.85
N VAL A 169 -3.32 15.41 8.37
CA VAL A 169 -2.60 14.41 9.17
C VAL A 169 -1.43 13.80 8.40
N LEU A 170 -1.64 13.35 7.15
CA LEU A 170 -0.61 12.70 6.34
C LEU A 170 0.56 13.62 5.96
N GLU A 171 0.40 14.94 6.10
CA GLU A 171 1.47 15.93 5.84
C GLU A 171 2.27 16.30 7.10
N ARG A 172 1.91 15.74 8.26
CA ARG A 172 2.56 16.04 9.53
C ARG A 172 3.53 14.95 9.95
N ASN A 173 4.43 15.33 10.84
CA ASN A 173 5.34 14.38 11.46
C ASN A 173 4.57 13.47 12.44
N ILE A 174 5.02 12.24 12.55
CA ILE A 174 4.58 11.36 13.62
C ILE A 174 5.24 11.85 14.92
N HIS A 175 4.42 12.11 15.93
CA HIS A 175 4.88 12.56 17.24
C HIS A 175 5.31 11.37 18.10
N THR A 176 4.46 10.35 18.19
CA THR A 176 4.71 9.18 19.04
C THR A 176 4.36 7.89 18.32
N VAL A 177 5.18 6.85 18.51
CA VAL A 177 4.92 5.48 18.07
C VAL A 177 5.01 4.54 19.25
N ILE A 178 3.94 3.80 19.49
CA ILE A 178 3.87 2.75 20.49
C ILE A 178 3.63 1.43 19.77
N GLN A 179 4.40 0.39 20.09
CA GLN A 179 4.23 -0.95 19.56
C GLN A 179 4.23 -1.97 20.70
N ASN A 180 3.17 -2.74 20.78
CA ASN A 180 2.97 -3.74 21.86
C ASN A 180 3.20 -3.11 23.26
N GLY A 181 2.69 -1.88 23.46
CA GLY A 181 2.85 -1.12 24.70
C GLY A 181 4.23 -0.49 24.90
N ASN A 182 5.22 -0.75 24.05
CA ASN A 182 6.55 -0.16 24.16
C ASN A 182 6.63 1.14 23.34
N LEU A 183 7.19 2.16 23.96
CA LEU A 183 7.44 3.46 23.33
C LEU A 183 8.65 3.36 22.39
N LEU A 184 8.42 3.37 21.07
CA LEU A 184 9.48 3.32 20.07
C LEU A 184 9.95 4.71 19.62
N MET A 185 9.04 5.67 19.61
CA MET A 185 9.33 7.05 19.26
C MET A 185 8.49 7.99 20.12
N ASP A 186 9.08 9.06 20.62
CA ASP A 186 8.40 10.14 21.35
C ASP A 186 8.95 11.50 20.96
N HIS A 187 8.07 12.51 20.85
CA HIS A 187 8.43 13.84 20.34
C HIS A 187 9.27 13.77 19.04
N SER A 188 8.90 12.87 18.14
CA SER A 188 9.60 12.58 16.88
C SER A 188 11.06 12.11 17.07
N ARG A 189 11.42 11.62 18.25
CA ARG A 189 12.75 11.06 18.57
C ARG A 189 12.64 9.57 18.85
N ILE A 190 13.44 8.79 18.14
CA ILE A 190 13.53 7.33 18.32
C ILE A 190 14.12 7.01 19.70
N GLN A 191 13.49 6.07 20.43
CA GLN A 191 13.79 5.72 21.82
C GLN A 191 14.73 4.51 21.96
N PHE A 192 15.26 3.97 20.87
CA PHE A 192 16.22 2.86 20.90
C PHE A 192 17.56 3.27 20.27
N PRO A 193 18.70 2.59 20.61
CA PRO A 193 20.01 2.92 20.07
C PRO A 193 20.04 2.79 18.53
N GLN A 194 20.32 3.88 17.85
CA GLN A 194 20.35 3.92 16.38
C GLN A 194 21.74 3.63 15.79
N ASP A 195 22.80 3.92 16.55
CA ASP A 195 24.20 3.87 16.08
C ASP A 195 24.58 2.50 15.54
N ILE A 196 24.10 1.42 16.17
CA ILE A 196 24.34 0.05 15.73
C ILE A 196 23.78 -0.19 14.32
N TYR A 197 22.59 0.35 14.06
CA TYR A 197 21.93 0.21 12.76
C TYR A 197 22.60 1.06 11.68
N PHE A 198 22.96 2.30 11.98
CA PHE A 198 23.63 3.18 11.04
C PHE A 198 25.00 2.65 10.63
N ASN A 199 25.78 2.13 11.56
CA ASN A 199 27.05 1.48 11.25
C ASN A 199 26.87 0.26 10.35
N SER A 200 25.89 -0.59 10.64
CA SER A 200 25.56 -1.76 9.80
C SER A 200 25.10 -1.36 8.40
N ILE A 201 24.25 -0.35 8.29
CA ILE A 201 23.77 0.19 7.00
C ILE A 201 24.94 0.71 6.17
N ALA A 202 25.84 1.49 6.77
CA ALA A 202 27.02 2.03 6.09
C ALA A 202 27.93 0.92 5.53
N VAL A 203 28.19 -0.13 6.32
CA VAL A 203 29.01 -1.28 5.91
C VAL A 203 28.33 -2.04 4.75
N GLN A 204 27.03 -2.31 4.85
CA GLN A 204 26.31 -3.03 3.78
C GLN A 204 26.15 -2.18 2.52
N GLY A 205 25.93 -0.88 2.65
CA GLY A 205 25.90 0.06 1.53
C GLY A 205 27.22 0.11 0.76
N ALA A 206 28.34 0.13 1.48
CA ALA A 206 29.68 0.07 0.86
C ALA A 206 29.90 -1.26 0.11
N ARG A 207 29.49 -2.40 0.68
CA ARG A 207 29.55 -3.71 0.02
C ARG A 207 28.73 -3.75 -1.27
N LEU A 208 27.50 -3.25 -1.21
CA LEU A 208 26.62 -3.19 -2.38
C LEU A 208 27.23 -2.35 -3.50
N LYS A 209 27.76 -1.16 -3.17
CA LYS A 209 28.47 -0.31 -4.13
C LYS A 209 29.65 -1.04 -4.81
N GLN A 210 30.49 -1.72 -4.02
CA GLN A 210 31.60 -2.49 -4.56
C GLN A 210 31.17 -3.65 -5.47
N SER A 211 29.99 -4.24 -5.24
CA SER A 211 29.45 -5.28 -6.13
C SER A 211 29.10 -4.70 -7.51
N PHE A 212 28.43 -3.55 -7.55
CA PHE A 212 28.11 -2.89 -8.82
C PHE A 212 29.35 -2.44 -9.60
N GLU A 213 30.39 -1.96 -8.90
CA GLU A 213 31.63 -1.52 -9.53
C GLU A 213 32.46 -2.69 -10.13
N LYS A 214 32.21 -3.93 -9.72
CA LYS A 214 32.88 -5.12 -10.26
C LYS A 214 32.15 -5.73 -11.46
N GLU A 215 30.87 -5.43 -11.63
CA GLU A 215 30.05 -5.94 -12.72
C GLU A 215 29.97 -4.95 -13.90
N SER A 216 30.45 -3.73 -13.74
CA SER A 216 30.56 -2.69 -14.77
C SER A 216 31.93 -2.69 -15.41
#